data_6af0b5915287d73bc7f64b8908f84555
#
_entry.id   6af0b5915287d73bc7f64b8908f84555
#
_cell.length_a   1.000
_cell.length_b   1.000
_cell.length_c   1.000
_cell.angle_alpha   90.00
_cell.angle_beta   90.00
_cell.angle_gamma   90.00
#
_symmetry.space_group_name_H-M   'P 1'
#
loop_
_entity.id
_entity.type
_entity.pdbx_description
1 polymer ?
#
loop_
_entity_poly.entity_id
_entity_poly.type
_entity_poly.pdbx_seq_one_letter_code
_entity_poly.pdbx_strand_id
1 'polypeptide(L)' 'MGYKILADKYETDQMRQKYGPRKGLEGPFNFFGRVLYYDPIEGQYYDPTSDFYIDQAEMDVINQRLADIISA' A
#
# COMPACT_ATOMS: atom_id res chain seq x y z
N MET A 1 4.99 -0.55 -17.23
CA MET A 1 3.62 -0.84 -16.82
C MET A 1 3.47 -0.64 -15.34
N GLY A 2 2.57 0.25 -14.96
CA GLY A 2 2.44 0.64 -13.56
C GLY A 2 2.12 -0.51 -12.61
N TYR A 3 1.29 -1.46 -13.04
CA TYR A 3 0.90 -2.55 -12.17
C TYR A 3 2.04 -3.49 -11.81
N LYS A 4 3.12 -3.51 -12.58
CA LYS A 4 4.30 -4.34 -12.28
C LYS A 4 5.10 -3.81 -11.10
N ILE A 5 4.90 -2.56 -10.73
CA ILE A 5 5.61 -1.91 -9.64
C ILE A 5 5.17 -2.45 -8.29
N LEU A 6 3.89 -2.76 -8.15
CA LEU A 6 3.30 -3.18 -6.88
C LEU A 6 3.32 -4.70 -6.73
N ALA A 7 2.55 -5.39 -7.55
CA ALA A 7 2.42 -6.84 -7.51
C ALA A 7 1.72 -7.29 -8.77
N ASP A 8 1.80 -8.57 -9.11
CA ASP A 8 1.02 -9.09 -10.21
C ASP A 8 -0.46 -9.19 -9.81
N LYS A 9 -1.31 -9.45 -10.81
CA LYS A 9 -2.76 -9.51 -10.58
C LYS A 9 -3.14 -10.59 -9.59
N TYR A 10 -2.47 -11.74 -9.65
CA TYR A 10 -2.76 -12.86 -8.77
C TYR A 10 -2.51 -12.48 -7.30
N GLU A 11 -1.37 -11.88 -7.02
CA GLU A 11 -1.05 -11.43 -5.66
C GLU A 11 -2.03 -10.36 -5.18
N THR A 12 -2.41 -9.45 -6.06
CA THR A 12 -3.38 -8.40 -5.73
C THR A 12 -4.74 -9.00 -5.40
N ASP A 13 -5.20 -9.98 -6.18
CA ASP A 13 -6.48 -10.65 -5.94
C ASP A 13 -6.46 -11.43 -4.63
N GLN A 14 -5.37 -12.14 -4.34
CA GLN A 14 -5.19 -12.85 -3.08
C GLN A 14 -5.23 -11.88 -1.89
N MET A 15 -4.57 -10.76 -2.02
CA MET A 15 -4.57 -9.72 -1.00
C MET A 15 -5.99 -9.21 -0.73
N ARG A 16 -6.76 -8.96 -1.79
CA ARG A 16 -8.13 -8.45 -1.65
C ARG A 16 -9.08 -9.46 -1.04
N GLN A 17 -8.83 -10.74 -1.21
CA GLN A 17 -9.59 -11.78 -0.55
C GLN A 17 -9.29 -11.82 0.95
N LYS A 18 -8.04 -11.60 1.32
CA LYS A 18 -7.60 -11.61 2.72
C LYS A 18 -7.92 -10.31 3.43
N TYR A 19 -7.73 -9.18 2.75
CA TYR A 19 -7.94 -7.85 3.31
C TYR A 19 -9.04 -7.15 2.51
N GLY A 20 -10.25 -7.17 3.03
CA GLY A 20 -11.38 -6.53 2.40
C GLY A 20 -11.37 -5.01 2.58
N PRO A 21 -12.33 -4.31 1.94
CA PRO A 21 -12.46 -2.87 2.13
C PRO A 21 -12.81 -2.54 3.58
N ARG A 22 -12.31 -1.38 4.07
CA ARG A 22 -12.60 -0.89 5.41
C ARG A 22 -13.30 0.45 5.32
N LYS A 23 -14.32 0.63 6.16
CA LYS A 23 -15.09 1.87 6.18
C LYS A 23 -14.19 3.03 6.57
N GLY A 24 -14.24 4.10 5.78
CA GLY A 24 -13.46 5.30 6.03
C GLY A 24 -12.02 5.24 5.53
N LEU A 25 -11.59 4.10 4.99
CA LEU A 25 -10.25 3.94 4.45
C LEU A 25 -10.30 3.59 2.97
N GLU A 26 -9.31 4.03 2.23
CA GLU A 26 -9.14 3.66 0.83
C GLU A 26 -8.18 2.48 0.73
N GLY A 27 -8.42 1.62 -0.24
CA GLY A 27 -7.60 0.43 -0.46
C GLY A 27 -8.39 -0.84 -0.33
N PRO A 28 -7.72 -1.97 -0.07
CA PRO A 28 -6.29 -2.09 0.28
C PRO A 28 -5.35 -1.88 -0.91
N PHE A 29 -4.14 -1.40 -0.62
CA PHE A 29 -3.08 -1.21 -1.60
C PHE A 29 -1.92 -2.15 -1.29
N ASN A 30 -1.33 -2.72 -2.33
CA ASN A 30 -0.17 -3.60 -2.17
C ASN A 30 1.09 -2.85 -2.59
N PHE A 31 1.94 -2.53 -1.62
CA PHE A 31 3.22 -1.90 -1.83
C PHE A 31 4.33 -2.94 -1.63
N PHE A 32 4.74 -3.60 -2.71
CA PHE A 32 5.82 -4.61 -2.70
C PHE A 32 5.57 -5.74 -1.68
N GLY A 33 4.33 -6.23 -1.65
CA GLY A 33 3.92 -7.27 -0.72
C GLY A 33 3.43 -6.77 0.63
N ARG A 34 3.58 -5.47 0.91
CA ARG A 34 3.07 -4.85 2.13
C ARG A 34 1.70 -4.25 1.86
N VAL A 35 0.71 -4.65 2.63
CA VAL A 35 -0.67 -4.17 2.48
C VAL A 35 -0.87 -2.93 3.34
N LEU A 36 -1.33 -1.84 2.72
CA LEU A 36 -1.62 -0.60 3.43
C LEU A 36 -2.98 -0.06 2.98
N TYR A 37 -3.65 0.64 3.88
CA TYR A 37 -4.84 1.43 3.58
C TYR A 37 -4.49 2.91 3.70
N TYR A 38 -5.16 3.76 2.94
CA TYR A 38 -5.00 5.20 3.09
C TYR A 38 -6.16 5.78 3.88
N ASP A 39 -5.85 6.55 4.91
CA ASP A 39 -6.83 7.27 5.71
C ASP A 39 -6.86 8.73 5.25
N PRO A 40 -7.88 9.15 4.47
CA PRO A 40 -7.94 10.52 3.97
C PRO A 40 -8.20 11.57 5.05
N ILE A 41 -8.75 11.17 6.19
CA ILE A 41 -9.01 12.10 7.30
C ILE A 41 -7.70 12.42 8.01
N GLU A 42 -6.91 11.39 8.30
CA GLU A 42 -5.61 11.55 8.98
C GLU A 42 -4.50 11.94 8.01
N GLY A 43 -4.69 11.70 6.71
CA GLY A 43 -3.65 11.93 5.71
C GLY A 43 -2.47 10.99 5.86
N GLN A 44 -2.71 9.78 6.34
CA GLN A 44 -1.67 8.79 6.62
C GLN A 44 -2.08 7.41 6.13
N TYR A 45 -1.08 6.55 5.95
CA TYR A 45 -1.32 5.16 5.61
C TYR A 45 -1.38 4.30 6.86
N TYR A 46 -2.34 3.39 6.87
CA TYR A 46 -2.59 2.47 7.98
C TYR A 46 -2.10 1.07 7.60
N ASP A 47 -1.33 0.45 8.48
CA ASP A 47 -0.84 -0.92 8.30
C ASP A 47 -1.71 -1.87 9.12
N PRO A 48 -2.56 -2.70 8.45
CA PRO A 48 -3.44 -3.61 9.19
C PRO A 48 -2.69 -4.75 9.90
N THR A 49 -1.48 -5.05 9.47
CA THR A 49 -0.68 -6.12 10.09
C THR A 49 -0.19 -5.71 11.48
N SER A 50 0.30 -4.47 11.60
CA SER A 50 0.79 -3.96 12.88
C SER A 50 -0.27 -3.20 13.66
N ASP A 51 -1.38 -2.83 13.00
CA ASP A 51 -2.44 -1.99 13.56
C ASP A 51 -1.95 -0.59 13.94
N PHE A 52 -0.98 -0.08 13.17
CA PHE A 52 -0.43 1.26 13.37
C PHE A 52 -0.42 2.03 12.06
N TYR A 53 -0.48 3.36 12.16
CA TYR A 53 -0.19 4.23 11.03
C TYR A 53 1.32 4.25 10.80
N ILE A 54 1.73 4.25 9.54
CA ILE A 54 3.16 4.36 9.22
C ILE A 54 3.54 5.84 9.21
N ASP A 55 4.77 6.13 9.62
CA ASP A 55 5.23 7.50 9.70
C ASP A 55 5.69 8.02 8.33
N GLN A 56 5.95 9.33 8.25
CA GLN A 56 6.36 9.97 7.01
C GLN A 56 7.70 9.45 6.51
N ALA A 57 8.62 9.17 7.40
CA ALA A 57 9.94 8.65 7.02
C ALA A 57 9.81 7.29 6.32
N GLU A 58 8.93 6.44 6.83
CA GLU A 58 8.69 5.13 6.22
C GLU A 58 7.98 5.27 4.86
N MET A 59 7.01 6.19 4.76
CA MET A 59 6.37 6.48 3.48
C MET A 59 7.35 7.04 2.45
N ASP A 60 8.29 7.87 2.88
CA ASP A 60 9.31 8.41 2.00
C ASP A 60 10.18 7.31 1.40
N VAL A 61 10.51 6.29 2.18
CA VAL A 61 11.25 5.12 1.69
C VAL A 61 10.44 4.37 0.63
N ILE A 62 9.15 4.16 0.87
CA ILE A 62 8.28 3.48 -0.08
C ILE A 62 8.15 4.29 -1.37
N ASN A 63 7.93 5.60 -1.26
CA ASN A 63 7.81 6.50 -2.41
C ASN A 63 9.11 6.57 -3.21
N GLN A 64 10.26 6.59 -2.55
CA GLN A 64 11.55 6.58 -3.22
C GLN A 64 11.74 5.29 -4.01
N ARG A 65 11.35 4.16 -3.44
CA ARG A 65 11.44 2.87 -4.11
C ARG A 65 10.54 2.81 -5.34
N LEU A 66 9.32 3.36 -5.25
CA LEU A 66 8.43 3.48 -6.40
C LEU A 66 9.04 4.35 -7.49
N ALA A 67 9.61 5.49 -7.11
CA ALA A 67 10.24 6.41 -8.05
C ALA A 67 11.42 5.76 -8.77
N ASP A 68 12.25 5.01 -8.05
CA ASP A 68 13.40 4.31 -8.63
C ASP A 68 12.95 3.27 -9.66
N ILE A 69 11.89 2.54 -9.38
CA ILE A 69 11.35 1.54 -10.30
C ILE A 69 10.76 2.20 -11.54
N ILE A 70 10.02 3.29 -11.37
CA ILE A 70 9.40 4.02 -12.47
C ILE A 70 10.45 4.66 -13.36
N SER A 71 11.53 5.16 -12.78
CA SER A 71 12.60 5.83 -13.49
C SER A 71 13.56 4.88 -14.20
N ALA A 72 13.55 3.62 -13.85
CA ALA A 72 14.49 2.63 -14.39
C ALA A 72 14.22 2.23 -15.83
#